data_2600c656bc86e09c12fd3ec435fd49f0
#
_entry.id   2600c656bc86e09c12fd3ec435fd49f0
#
_cell.length_a   1.000
_cell.length_b   1.000
_cell.length_c   1.000
_cell.angle_alpha   90.00
_cell.angle_beta   90.00
_cell.angle_gamma   90.00
#
_symmetry.space_group_name_H-M   'P 1'
#
loop_
_entity.id
_entity.type
_entity.pdbx_description
1 polymer ?
#
loop_
_entity_poly.entity_id
_entity_poly.type
_entity_poly.pdbx_seq_one_letter_code
_entity_poly.pdbx_strand_id
1 'polypeptide(L)'
;MNTGELVDLGQQLRVDSVRAAAAAGSGHPTSSMSAADLMAVLLANHLRYDFERPAHPGNDRFVLSKGHASPLLYSAFKAAGAIDDEELLTFRKLGSRLEGHPTPQRLPWVETATGSLGQGLPVGVGIALAGKRLDHADYRVWVLCGDSEMAEGSVWEAAEHAGHEHLDNLTVIVDVNRLGQRGPTRHGHDLDAYARRFRAFEWHTIEIDGHDVDAIDRAYGEALSTKGQPTAIIARTLKGKGVKAVEDREGQHGKPLPEAEEAIAELGGPRDIGVRVHEPEAARALHSAGTGQTELPRYDEGDEIATRNAFGEALAAVGTARGDVVALDGEVGDSTRAEFFAKEHPERYFECYIAEQQMVAAAVGMAARGRVPFATTFAAFLTRAYDFVRMASISGSGINLVGSHAGVAIGQDGPSQMGLEDLAMMRAIHGSTVLYPCDANQTARLVAEMAGLEGIRYLRTSRGESKVIYGPDEEFPVGGSKVLRSSDADRLTVVAAGVTLHEALAAADALAADGIQVRVIDLYSVKPVDRATLRAAAEETGCLVTVEDHRREGGIGDAVLDAFTDGRPVPRLVRLAVTTMPGSATPAEELHAAGIDAESIEATARMLVEQAIVP
;
A
#
# COMPACT_ATOMS: atom_id res chain seq x y z
N MET A 1 24.24 -27.29 6.93
CA MET A 1 25.18 -27.26 8.08
C MET A 1 24.73 -28.27 9.11
N ASN A 2 25.65 -28.81 9.93
CA ASN A 2 25.32 -29.73 11.03
C ASN A 2 24.87 -28.94 12.29
N THR A 3 24.36 -29.65 13.31
CA THR A 3 23.84 -29.10 14.57
C THR A 3 24.83 -28.12 15.25
N GLY A 4 26.10 -28.50 15.36
CA GLY A 4 27.13 -27.66 16.00
C GLY A 4 27.39 -26.36 15.21
N GLU A 5 27.50 -26.46 13.90
CA GLU A 5 27.67 -25.31 13.00
C GLU A 5 26.47 -24.36 13.04
N LEU A 6 25.24 -24.91 13.14
CA LEU A 6 24.02 -24.11 13.25
C LEU A 6 23.96 -23.34 14.58
N VAL A 7 24.34 -23.97 15.69
CA VAL A 7 24.46 -23.30 17.00
C VAL A 7 25.46 -22.16 16.94
N ASP A 8 26.65 -22.39 16.36
CA ASP A 8 27.67 -21.36 16.22
C ASP A 8 27.24 -20.22 15.32
N LEU A 9 26.51 -20.51 14.23
CA LEU A 9 25.92 -19.47 13.36
C LEU A 9 24.86 -18.66 14.12
N GLY A 10 23.97 -19.29 14.89
CA GLY A 10 23.01 -18.60 15.74
C GLY A 10 23.68 -17.64 16.73
N GLN A 11 24.81 -18.07 17.33
CA GLN A 11 25.60 -17.19 18.20
C GLN A 11 26.24 -16.03 17.44
N GLN A 12 26.77 -16.27 16.23
CA GLN A 12 27.30 -15.19 15.39
C GLN A 12 26.21 -14.14 15.09
N LEU A 13 25.03 -14.57 14.68
CA LEU A 13 23.92 -13.64 14.37
C LEU A 13 23.52 -12.80 15.60
N ARG A 14 23.57 -13.39 16.82
CA ARG A 14 23.38 -12.63 18.08
C ARG A 14 24.47 -11.59 18.29
N VAL A 15 25.74 -12.01 18.20
CA VAL A 15 26.90 -11.11 18.38
C VAL A 15 26.86 -9.97 17.38
N ASP A 16 26.65 -10.25 16.11
CA ASP A 16 26.60 -9.23 15.05
C ASP A 16 25.41 -8.27 15.23
N SER A 17 24.27 -8.76 15.69
CA SER A 17 23.11 -7.91 16.05
C SER A 17 23.41 -6.97 17.22
N VAL A 18 24.15 -7.45 18.23
CA VAL A 18 24.60 -6.62 19.37
C VAL A 18 25.62 -5.59 18.91
N ARG A 19 26.61 -5.99 18.09
CA ARG A 19 27.64 -5.09 17.53
C ARG A 19 27.02 -3.96 16.69
N ALA A 20 26.10 -4.29 15.79
CA ALA A 20 25.39 -3.30 14.96
C ALA A 20 24.63 -2.30 15.82
N ALA A 21 23.86 -2.77 16.81
CA ALA A 21 23.09 -1.91 17.71
C ALA A 21 23.99 -1.04 18.60
N ALA A 22 25.12 -1.58 19.09
CA ALA A 22 26.09 -0.85 19.89
C ALA A 22 26.79 0.26 19.06
N ALA A 23 27.23 -0.06 17.83
CA ALA A 23 27.83 0.91 16.91
C ALA A 23 26.90 2.08 16.54
N ALA A 24 25.60 1.82 16.53
CA ALA A 24 24.55 2.82 16.28
C ALA A 24 24.13 3.58 17.55
N GLY A 25 24.42 3.09 18.74
CA GLY A 25 23.88 3.60 20.01
C GLY A 25 22.35 3.46 20.11
N SER A 26 21.74 2.63 19.26
CA SER A 26 20.30 2.42 19.18
C SER A 26 19.96 1.11 18.46
N GLY A 27 18.76 0.57 18.66
CA GLY A 27 18.31 -0.65 17.98
C GLY A 27 17.59 -1.60 18.91
N HIS A 28 17.26 -2.79 18.39
CA HIS A 28 16.49 -3.82 19.11
C HIS A 28 17.27 -5.15 19.20
N PRO A 29 18.49 -5.17 19.79
CA PRO A 29 19.29 -6.39 19.82
C PRO A 29 18.59 -7.55 20.53
N THR A 30 17.84 -7.31 21.63
CA THR A 30 17.15 -8.38 22.36
C THR A 30 16.07 -9.09 21.52
N SER A 31 15.38 -8.36 20.62
CA SER A 31 14.41 -8.94 19.67
C SER A 31 15.10 -9.68 18.51
N SER A 32 16.32 -9.30 18.16
CA SER A 32 17.17 -10.00 17.20
C SER A 32 17.69 -11.31 17.78
N MET A 33 18.16 -11.26 19.03
CA MET A 33 18.74 -12.42 19.74
C MET A 33 17.74 -13.56 19.95
N SER A 34 16.43 -13.25 20.14
CA SER A 34 15.41 -14.29 20.33
C SER A 34 15.25 -15.19 19.09
N ALA A 35 15.27 -14.62 17.90
CA ALA A 35 15.03 -15.34 16.64
C ALA A 35 16.31 -15.77 15.90
N ALA A 36 17.48 -15.64 16.52
CA ALA A 36 18.76 -15.91 15.85
C ALA A 36 18.92 -17.37 15.41
N ASP A 37 18.48 -18.35 16.22
CA ASP A 37 18.55 -19.76 15.86
C ASP A 37 17.57 -20.09 14.73
N LEU A 38 16.36 -19.53 14.77
CA LEU A 38 15.36 -19.65 13.72
C LEU A 38 15.92 -19.15 12.37
N MET A 39 16.58 -17.98 12.38
CA MET A 39 17.19 -17.42 11.17
C MET A 39 18.41 -18.22 10.71
N ALA A 40 19.25 -18.69 11.62
CA ALA A 40 20.44 -19.48 11.29
C ALA A 40 20.09 -20.76 10.54
N VAL A 41 19.11 -21.52 11.06
CA VAL A 41 18.63 -22.75 10.42
C VAL A 41 17.96 -22.47 9.07
N LEU A 42 17.13 -21.43 8.99
CA LEU A 42 16.48 -21.03 7.73
C LEU A 42 17.53 -20.72 6.65
N LEU A 43 18.45 -19.81 6.97
CA LEU A 43 19.47 -19.34 6.03
C LEU A 43 20.38 -20.47 5.53
N ALA A 44 20.79 -21.36 6.44
CA ALA A 44 21.79 -22.36 6.14
C ALA A 44 21.25 -23.62 5.46
N ASN A 45 20.03 -24.07 5.83
CA ASN A 45 19.54 -25.39 5.43
C ASN A 45 18.27 -25.37 4.56
N HIS A 46 17.49 -24.28 4.57
CA HIS A 46 16.16 -24.31 3.93
C HIS A 46 15.90 -23.20 2.92
N LEU A 47 16.49 -22.01 3.10
CA LEU A 47 16.31 -20.90 2.17
C LEU A 47 17.03 -21.17 0.84
N ARG A 48 16.34 -21.03 -0.27
CA ARG A 48 16.91 -21.08 -1.61
C ARG A 48 16.95 -19.66 -2.17
N TYR A 49 18.12 -19.05 -2.18
CA TYR A 49 18.24 -17.65 -2.57
C TYR A 49 19.61 -17.33 -3.18
N ASP A 50 19.59 -16.65 -4.31
CA ASP A 50 20.78 -16.11 -4.97
C ASP A 50 20.92 -14.62 -4.64
N PHE A 51 21.85 -14.28 -3.75
CA PHE A 51 22.09 -12.90 -3.32
C PHE A 51 22.72 -12.03 -4.39
N GLU A 52 23.40 -12.63 -5.40
CA GLU A 52 23.95 -11.91 -6.54
C GLU A 52 22.85 -11.57 -7.55
N ARG A 53 21.77 -12.35 -7.60
CA ARG A 53 20.62 -12.15 -8.48
C ARG A 53 19.30 -12.06 -7.70
N PRO A 54 19.07 -10.98 -6.94
CA PRO A 54 17.88 -10.84 -6.08
C PRO A 54 16.56 -10.90 -6.86
N ALA A 55 16.58 -10.53 -8.14
CA ALA A 55 15.42 -10.63 -9.04
C ALA A 55 15.19 -12.03 -9.62
N HIS A 56 16.01 -13.05 -9.27
CA HIS A 56 15.84 -14.40 -9.80
C HIS A 56 14.45 -14.94 -9.45
N PRO A 57 13.64 -15.41 -10.43
CA PRO A 57 12.25 -15.77 -10.21
C PRO A 57 12.07 -16.98 -9.26
N GLY A 58 13.05 -17.86 -9.19
CA GLY A 58 13.05 -19.02 -8.30
C GLY A 58 13.54 -18.77 -6.88
N ASN A 59 13.98 -17.54 -6.55
CA ASN A 59 14.35 -17.21 -5.17
C ASN A 59 13.17 -17.39 -4.24
N ASP A 60 13.36 -18.06 -3.11
CA ASP A 60 12.42 -18.02 -2.00
C ASP A 60 12.27 -16.58 -1.48
N ARG A 61 11.16 -16.28 -0.84
CA ARG A 61 10.85 -14.94 -0.37
C ARG A 61 10.83 -14.93 1.15
N PHE A 62 11.64 -14.05 1.74
CA PHE A 62 11.66 -13.87 3.18
C PHE A 62 11.17 -12.48 3.56
N VAL A 63 10.19 -12.43 4.49
CA VAL A 63 9.65 -11.19 5.04
C VAL A 63 9.90 -11.15 6.54
N LEU A 64 10.71 -10.18 6.99
CA LEU A 64 10.88 -9.89 8.41
C LEU A 64 9.72 -9.00 8.89
N SER A 65 8.60 -9.57 9.29
CA SER A 65 7.42 -8.83 9.74
C SER A 65 7.70 -8.00 11.01
N LYS A 66 8.43 -8.57 11.97
CA LYS A 66 8.98 -7.84 13.12
C LYS A 66 10.18 -6.97 12.72
N GLY A 67 9.95 -6.00 11.83
CA GLY A 67 10.98 -5.20 11.15
C GLY A 67 11.98 -4.51 12.08
N HIS A 68 11.63 -4.28 13.35
CA HIS A 68 12.53 -3.76 14.36
C HIS A 68 13.69 -4.71 14.70
N ALA A 69 13.58 -6.01 14.39
CA ALA A 69 14.70 -6.97 14.48
C ALA A 69 15.64 -6.91 13.26
N SER A 70 15.69 -5.78 12.56
CA SER A 70 16.56 -5.54 11.40
C SER A 70 18.04 -5.89 11.63
N PRO A 71 18.65 -5.72 12.83
CA PRO A 71 20.01 -6.19 13.07
C PRO A 71 20.20 -7.68 12.80
N LEU A 72 19.19 -8.52 13.10
CA LEU A 72 19.24 -9.95 12.77
C LEU A 72 19.28 -10.19 11.26
N LEU A 73 18.42 -9.47 10.50
CA LEU A 73 18.38 -9.59 9.05
C LEU A 73 19.71 -9.19 8.41
N TYR A 74 20.30 -8.07 8.87
CA TYR A 74 21.58 -7.59 8.36
C TYR A 74 22.75 -8.51 8.76
N SER A 75 22.68 -9.12 9.95
CA SER A 75 23.63 -10.15 10.35
C SER A 75 23.53 -11.39 9.46
N ALA A 76 22.32 -11.79 9.06
CA ALA A 76 22.10 -12.87 8.12
C ALA A 76 22.63 -12.51 6.70
N PHE A 77 22.44 -11.29 6.24
CA PHE A 77 23.02 -10.81 4.97
C PHE A 77 24.56 -10.82 5.01
N LYS A 78 25.17 -10.45 6.15
CA LYS A 78 26.62 -10.59 6.34
C LYS A 78 27.05 -12.05 6.26
N ALA A 79 26.38 -12.95 6.98
CA ALA A 79 26.70 -14.37 6.95
C ALA A 79 26.57 -14.99 5.53
N ALA A 80 25.61 -14.50 4.73
CA ALA A 80 25.44 -14.88 3.32
C ALA A 80 26.42 -14.20 2.37
N GLY A 81 27.28 -13.29 2.84
CA GLY A 81 28.25 -12.56 2.03
C GLY A 81 27.66 -11.42 1.19
N ALA A 82 26.39 -11.03 1.43
CA ALA A 82 25.73 -9.94 0.72
C ALA A 82 26.16 -8.54 1.18
N ILE A 83 26.61 -8.43 2.42
CA ILE A 83 27.27 -7.24 3.00
C ILE A 83 28.52 -7.68 3.77
N ASP A 84 29.44 -6.77 3.99
CA ASP A 84 30.63 -7.04 4.80
C ASP A 84 30.47 -6.55 6.26
N ASP A 85 31.51 -6.79 7.08
CA ASP A 85 31.52 -6.41 8.49
C ASP A 85 31.58 -4.89 8.69
N GLU A 86 32.26 -4.16 7.80
CA GLU A 86 32.35 -2.71 7.86
C GLU A 86 30.97 -2.09 7.58
N GLU A 87 30.26 -2.59 6.57
CA GLU A 87 28.91 -2.14 6.26
C GLU A 87 27.92 -2.45 7.40
N LEU A 88 28.00 -3.62 8.03
CA LEU A 88 27.12 -3.97 9.16
C LEU A 88 27.19 -2.92 10.26
N LEU A 89 28.37 -2.37 10.55
CA LEU A 89 28.60 -1.36 11.57
C LEU A 89 28.14 0.06 11.16
N THR A 90 27.63 0.23 9.93
CA THR A 90 26.96 1.47 9.49
C THR A 90 25.48 1.53 9.84
N PHE A 91 24.93 0.50 10.47
CA PHE A 91 23.52 0.43 10.87
C PHE A 91 23.02 1.74 11.49
N ARG A 92 21.89 2.27 10.99
CA ARG A 92 21.26 3.53 11.42
C ARG A 92 22.13 4.79 11.29
N LYS A 93 23.24 4.76 10.58
CA LYS A 93 24.03 5.96 10.29
C LYS A 93 23.47 6.69 9.07
N LEU A 94 23.58 8.01 9.04
CA LEU A 94 23.14 8.82 7.90
C LEU A 94 23.88 8.37 6.62
N GLY A 95 23.13 8.10 5.58
CA GLY A 95 23.64 7.62 4.29
C GLY A 95 23.84 6.09 4.19
N SER A 96 23.74 5.35 5.31
CA SER A 96 23.73 3.89 5.27
C SER A 96 22.45 3.36 4.62
N ARG A 97 22.57 2.23 3.89
CA ARG A 97 21.41 1.50 3.42
C ARG A 97 20.80 0.55 4.48
N LEU A 98 21.50 0.36 5.61
CA LEU A 98 21.06 -0.43 6.75
C LEU A 98 20.22 0.43 7.70
N GLU A 99 18.97 0.67 7.32
CA GLU A 99 18.02 1.49 8.07
C GLU A 99 17.52 0.79 9.33
N GLY A 100 16.88 1.53 10.23
CA GLY A 100 16.33 0.99 11.47
C GLY A 100 15.26 -0.08 11.27
N HIS A 101 14.60 -0.07 10.13
CA HIS A 101 13.68 -1.08 9.62
C HIS A 101 13.99 -1.30 8.13
N PRO A 102 13.97 -2.53 7.63
CA PRO A 102 14.42 -2.80 6.26
C PRO A 102 13.44 -2.25 5.22
N THR A 103 14.00 -1.74 4.11
CA THR A 103 13.21 -1.26 2.97
C THR A 103 13.77 -1.78 1.65
N PRO A 104 12.91 -2.16 0.67
CA PRO A 104 13.37 -2.64 -0.64
C PRO A 104 14.05 -1.55 -1.47
N GLN A 105 13.75 -0.29 -1.22
CA GLN A 105 14.40 0.83 -1.90
C GLN A 105 15.89 0.95 -1.56
N ARG A 106 16.33 0.41 -0.43
CA ARG A 106 17.72 0.40 0.02
C ARG A 106 18.41 -0.92 -0.21
N LEU A 107 17.67 -2.03 -0.06
CA LEU A 107 18.22 -3.37 -0.08
C LEU A 107 17.40 -4.25 -1.05
N PRO A 108 17.99 -4.72 -2.15
CA PRO A 108 17.27 -5.47 -3.19
C PRO A 108 16.82 -6.88 -2.73
N TRP A 109 17.30 -7.33 -1.57
CA TRP A 109 16.94 -8.60 -0.93
C TRP A 109 15.73 -8.51 0.00
N VAL A 110 15.13 -7.32 0.14
CA VAL A 110 13.96 -7.05 0.98
C VAL A 110 12.73 -6.92 0.11
N GLU A 111 11.71 -7.73 0.36
CA GLU A 111 10.50 -7.78 -0.47
C GLU A 111 9.55 -6.60 -0.22
N THR A 112 9.47 -6.13 1.02
CA THR A 112 8.59 -5.03 1.45
C THR A 112 9.17 -4.30 2.66
N ALA A 113 8.87 -3.02 2.80
CA ALA A 113 9.18 -2.28 4.00
C ALA A 113 8.32 -2.80 5.17
N THR A 114 8.94 -3.01 6.31
CA THR A 114 8.28 -3.43 7.55
C THR A 114 8.65 -2.51 8.70
N GLY A 115 8.07 -2.75 9.89
CA GLY A 115 8.27 -1.90 11.07
C GLY A 115 6.96 -1.37 11.63
N SER A 116 5.95 -1.12 10.80
CA SER A 116 4.56 -1.10 11.23
C SER A 116 4.12 -2.56 11.37
N LEU A 117 3.88 -3.01 12.61
CA LEU A 117 3.62 -4.41 12.91
C LEU A 117 2.27 -4.88 12.30
N GLY A 118 2.17 -6.16 12.00
CA GLY A 118 0.98 -6.76 11.40
C GLY A 118 0.93 -6.65 9.87
N GLN A 119 1.99 -6.19 9.21
CA GLN A 119 1.99 -6.02 7.75
C GLN A 119 2.71 -7.12 6.98
N GLY A 120 3.73 -7.74 7.57
CA GLY A 120 4.56 -8.70 6.84
C GLY A 120 3.79 -9.96 6.41
N LEU A 121 2.94 -10.52 7.27
CA LEU A 121 2.14 -11.70 6.89
C LEU A 121 1.12 -11.37 5.80
N PRO A 122 0.32 -10.29 5.88
CA PRO A 122 -0.58 -9.87 4.80
C PRO A 122 0.11 -9.69 3.44
N VAL A 123 1.27 -9.03 3.42
CA VAL A 123 2.08 -8.91 2.18
C VAL A 123 2.61 -10.26 1.72
N GLY A 124 3.06 -11.10 2.66
CA GLY A 124 3.49 -12.48 2.39
C GLY A 124 2.41 -13.34 1.71
N VAL A 125 1.14 -13.15 2.09
CA VAL A 125 -0.01 -13.77 1.41
C VAL A 125 -0.09 -13.33 -0.05
N GLY A 126 0.05 -12.04 -0.34
CA GLY A 126 0.06 -11.52 -1.71
C GLY A 126 1.20 -12.10 -2.56
N ILE A 127 2.40 -12.21 -1.96
CA ILE A 127 3.55 -12.85 -2.62
C ILE A 127 3.28 -14.34 -2.89
N ALA A 128 2.69 -15.05 -1.92
CA ALA A 128 2.37 -16.47 -2.06
C ALA A 128 1.27 -16.73 -3.10
N LEU A 129 0.24 -15.89 -3.14
CA LEU A 129 -0.81 -15.91 -4.17
C LEU A 129 -0.22 -15.72 -5.57
N ALA A 130 0.65 -14.72 -5.75
CA ALA A 130 1.31 -14.49 -7.03
C ALA A 130 2.08 -15.74 -7.48
N GLY A 131 2.88 -16.34 -6.60
CA GLY A 131 3.64 -17.55 -6.93
C GLY A 131 2.76 -18.74 -7.29
N LYS A 132 1.77 -19.01 -6.46
CA LYS A 132 0.94 -20.22 -6.59
C LYS A 132 -0.09 -20.11 -7.70
N ARG A 133 -0.80 -18.96 -7.79
CA ARG A 133 -1.95 -18.79 -8.69
C ARG A 133 -1.58 -18.18 -10.05
N LEU A 134 -0.58 -17.30 -10.08
CA LEU A 134 -0.26 -16.52 -11.27
C LEU A 134 1.01 -17.02 -11.99
N ASP A 135 2.08 -17.27 -11.22
CA ASP A 135 3.39 -17.63 -11.77
C ASP A 135 3.58 -19.15 -11.89
N HIS A 136 2.79 -19.95 -11.15
CA HIS A 136 2.98 -21.39 -10.96
C HIS A 136 4.44 -21.72 -10.62
N ALA A 137 5.00 -20.93 -9.69
CA ALA A 137 6.39 -20.99 -9.29
C ALA A 137 6.57 -21.79 -8.00
N ASP A 138 7.70 -22.50 -7.89
CA ASP A 138 8.00 -23.40 -6.76
C ASP A 138 8.65 -22.68 -5.57
N TYR A 139 8.77 -21.35 -5.59
CA TYR A 139 9.36 -20.62 -4.47
C TYR A 139 8.47 -20.66 -3.21
N ARG A 140 9.14 -20.64 -2.07
CA ARG A 140 8.50 -20.56 -0.76
C ARG A 140 8.47 -19.12 -0.25
N VAL A 141 7.46 -18.82 0.55
CA VAL A 141 7.36 -17.54 1.28
C VAL A 141 7.49 -17.82 2.77
N TRP A 142 8.50 -17.23 3.38
CA TRP A 142 8.80 -17.32 4.80
C TRP A 142 8.55 -15.98 5.46
N VAL A 143 7.75 -15.95 6.51
CA VAL A 143 7.43 -14.71 7.23
C VAL A 143 7.78 -14.88 8.71
N LEU A 144 8.68 -14.03 9.23
CA LEU A 144 9.03 -14.03 10.65
C LEU A 144 8.28 -12.92 11.39
N CYS A 145 7.30 -13.33 12.20
CA CYS A 145 6.46 -12.48 13.04
C CYS A 145 6.88 -12.51 14.51
N GLY A 146 6.49 -11.50 15.28
CA GLY A 146 6.57 -11.50 16.73
C GLY A 146 5.24 -11.90 17.39
N ASP A 147 5.30 -12.38 18.63
CA ASP A 147 4.12 -12.75 19.42
C ASP A 147 3.22 -11.56 19.80
N SER A 148 3.83 -10.41 20.08
CA SER A 148 3.10 -9.16 20.34
C SER A 148 2.33 -8.68 19.10
N GLU A 149 2.89 -8.93 17.93
CA GLU A 149 2.33 -8.61 16.61
C GLU A 149 1.03 -9.38 16.32
N MET A 150 0.82 -10.52 16.97
CA MET A 150 -0.42 -11.29 16.88
C MET A 150 -1.64 -10.59 17.51
N ALA A 151 -1.48 -9.39 18.04
CA ALA A 151 -2.59 -8.52 18.46
C ALA A 151 -3.21 -7.74 17.29
N GLU A 152 -2.49 -7.61 16.16
CA GLU A 152 -2.96 -6.89 14.98
C GLU A 152 -4.06 -7.67 14.26
N GLY A 153 -5.17 -6.96 13.91
CA GLY A 153 -6.29 -7.57 13.18
C GLY A 153 -5.91 -8.04 11.80
N SER A 154 -5.03 -7.32 11.12
CA SER A 154 -4.54 -7.64 9.77
C SER A 154 -3.83 -8.99 9.68
N VAL A 155 -3.18 -9.45 10.76
CA VAL A 155 -2.59 -10.80 10.83
C VAL A 155 -3.66 -11.87 10.67
N TRP A 156 -4.84 -11.65 11.25
CA TRP A 156 -5.95 -12.62 11.22
C TRP A 156 -6.75 -12.54 9.93
N GLU A 157 -6.90 -11.36 9.32
CA GLU A 157 -7.39 -11.24 7.93
C GLU A 157 -6.49 -12.05 6.98
N ALA A 158 -5.17 -11.92 7.13
CA ALA A 158 -4.20 -12.66 6.33
C ALA A 158 -4.24 -14.17 6.60
N ALA A 159 -4.39 -14.58 7.85
CA ALA A 159 -4.45 -15.99 8.22
C ALA A 159 -5.70 -16.67 7.63
N GLU A 160 -6.85 -16.01 7.68
CA GLU A 160 -8.07 -16.50 7.04
C GLU A 160 -7.90 -16.63 5.53
N HIS A 161 -7.44 -15.56 4.87
CA HIS A 161 -7.26 -15.55 3.41
C HIS A 161 -6.28 -16.63 2.95
N ALA A 162 -5.15 -16.80 3.65
CA ALA A 162 -4.16 -17.82 3.30
C ALA A 162 -4.70 -19.26 3.46
N GLY A 163 -5.49 -19.51 4.51
CA GLY A 163 -6.17 -20.81 4.72
C GLY A 163 -7.17 -21.08 3.62
N HIS A 164 -8.06 -20.12 3.33
CA HIS A 164 -9.06 -20.20 2.26
C HIS A 164 -8.43 -20.50 0.88
N GLU A 165 -7.32 -19.84 0.56
CA GLU A 165 -6.57 -20.03 -0.68
C GLU A 165 -5.65 -21.25 -0.67
N HIS A 166 -5.61 -22.00 0.44
CA HIS A 166 -4.77 -23.19 0.61
C HIS A 166 -3.29 -22.97 0.25
N LEU A 167 -2.70 -21.86 0.74
CA LEU A 167 -1.36 -21.41 0.35
C LEU A 167 -0.25 -22.26 0.98
N ASP A 168 -0.06 -23.48 0.49
CA ASP A 168 0.95 -24.41 0.97
C ASP A 168 2.41 -24.01 0.65
N ASN A 169 2.58 -22.93 -0.08
CA ASN A 169 3.87 -22.27 -0.31
C ASN A 169 4.18 -21.16 0.71
N LEU A 170 3.32 -20.93 1.72
CA LEU A 170 3.47 -19.92 2.75
C LEU A 170 3.75 -20.57 4.12
N THR A 171 4.81 -20.09 4.79
CA THR A 171 5.14 -20.48 6.16
C THR A 171 5.31 -19.22 7.01
N VAL A 172 4.55 -19.11 8.11
CA VAL A 172 4.76 -18.10 9.14
C VAL A 172 5.53 -18.72 10.32
N ILE A 173 6.52 -18.01 10.82
CA ILE A 173 7.28 -18.34 12.03
C ILE A 173 6.91 -17.29 13.07
N VAL A 174 6.30 -17.68 14.17
CA VAL A 174 5.96 -16.79 15.28
C VAL A 174 7.02 -16.94 16.36
N ASP A 175 7.83 -15.90 16.56
CA ASP A 175 8.84 -15.79 17.62
C ASP A 175 8.16 -15.48 18.95
N VAL A 176 7.77 -16.52 19.71
CA VAL A 176 7.06 -16.39 20.98
C VAL A 176 8.08 -16.21 22.11
N ASN A 177 8.61 -14.99 22.23
CA ASN A 177 9.58 -14.61 23.26
C ASN A 177 8.93 -14.01 24.51
N ARG A 178 7.61 -13.98 24.61
CA ARG A 178 6.71 -13.54 25.68
C ARG A 178 6.80 -12.07 26.10
N LEU A 179 7.74 -11.28 25.60
CA LEU A 179 7.97 -9.90 26.03
C LEU A 179 7.75 -8.88 24.90
N GLY A 180 6.73 -8.06 25.06
CA GLY A 180 6.47 -6.89 24.22
C GLY A 180 7.33 -5.69 24.61
N GLN A 181 6.91 -4.50 24.18
CA GLN A 181 7.60 -3.24 24.47
C GLN A 181 7.48 -2.83 25.95
N ARG A 182 6.34 -3.11 26.59
CA ARG A 182 6.03 -2.63 27.95
C ARG A 182 5.96 -3.74 29.01
N GLY A 183 6.12 -4.98 28.64
CA GLY A 183 5.99 -6.12 29.54
C GLY A 183 5.55 -7.39 28.82
N PRO A 184 4.98 -8.36 29.53
CA PRO A 184 4.54 -9.62 28.95
C PRO A 184 3.51 -9.44 27.84
N THR A 185 3.61 -10.27 26.81
CA THR A 185 2.60 -10.37 25.75
C THR A 185 1.34 -11.05 26.27
N ARG A 186 0.20 -10.88 25.56
CA ARG A 186 -1.13 -11.34 26.01
C ARG A 186 -1.17 -12.82 26.43
N HIS A 187 -0.42 -13.67 25.74
CA HIS A 187 -0.43 -15.12 25.95
C HIS A 187 0.91 -15.66 26.49
N GLY A 188 1.92 -14.81 26.66
CA GLY A 188 3.24 -15.24 27.13
C GLY A 188 3.77 -16.42 26.33
N HIS A 189 4.21 -17.48 27.00
CA HIS A 189 4.67 -18.74 26.38
C HIS A 189 3.57 -19.81 26.22
N ASP A 190 2.29 -19.45 26.23
CA ASP A 190 1.21 -20.36 25.88
C ASP A 190 1.14 -20.54 24.36
N LEU A 191 1.94 -21.47 23.83
CA LEU A 191 2.07 -21.72 22.40
C LEU A 191 0.75 -22.21 21.79
N ASP A 192 0.00 -23.05 22.55
CA ASP A 192 -1.28 -23.58 22.08
C ASP A 192 -2.31 -22.46 21.87
N ALA A 193 -2.22 -21.36 22.63
CA ALA A 193 -3.09 -20.20 22.40
C ALA A 193 -2.89 -19.56 21.02
N TYR A 194 -1.68 -19.54 20.49
CA TYR A 194 -1.39 -19.10 19.12
C TYR A 194 -1.75 -20.18 18.09
N ALA A 195 -1.31 -21.43 18.33
CA ALA A 195 -1.53 -22.56 17.43
C ALA A 195 -3.04 -22.79 17.17
N ARG A 196 -3.89 -22.76 18.19
CA ARG A 196 -5.34 -22.95 18.04
C ARG A 196 -5.99 -21.90 17.13
N ARG A 197 -5.51 -20.65 17.15
CA ARG A 197 -6.01 -19.59 16.26
C ARG A 197 -5.68 -19.88 14.80
N PHE A 198 -4.43 -20.21 14.50
CA PHE A 198 -4.04 -20.60 13.14
C PHE A 198 -4.77 -21.86 12.68
N ARG A 199 -4.93 -22.87 13.55
CA ARG A 199 -5.72 -24.07 13.21
C ARG A 199 -7.17 -23.77 12.87
N ALA A 200 -7.78 -22.77 13.55
CA ALA A 200 -9.15 -22.35 13.24
C ALA A 200 -9.30 -21.72 11.84
N PHE A 201 -8.20 -21.21 11.27
CA PHE A 201 -8.10 -20.75 9.89
C PHE A 201 -7.47 -21.80 8.95
N GLU A 202 -7.57 -23.08 9.29
CA GLU A 202 -7.14 -24.22 8.44
C GLU A 202 -5.64 -24.30 8.16
N TRP A 203 -4.80 -23.73 9.04
CA TRP A 203 -3.36 -23.83 8.94
C TRP A 203 -2.85 -25.10 9.61
N HIS A 204 -1.83 -25.73 9.00
CA HIS A 204 -0.99 -26.68 9.69
C HIS A 204 -0.14 -25.98 10.74
N THR A 205 -0.07 -26.50 11.99
CA THR A 205 0.64 -25.83 13.08
C THR A 205 1.67 -26.74 13.71
N ILE A 206 2.87 -26.21 13.93
CA ILE A 206 3.99 -26.93 14.56
C ILE A 206 4.47 -26.10 15.75
N GLU A 207 4.49 -26.70 16.94
CA GLU A 207 4.97 -26.06 18.18
C GLU A 207 6.36 -26.58 18.50
N ILE A 208 7.35 -25.68 18.70
CA ILE A 208 8.75 -26.06 18.93
C ILE A 208 9.42 -25.22 20.03
N ASP A 209 10.51 -25.75 20.57
CA ASP A 209 11.54 -24.93 21.21
C ASP A 209 12.35 -24.22 20.11
N GLY A 210 12.24 -22.89 20.04
CA GLY A 210 12.91 -22.05 19.05
C GLY A 210 14.41 -21.84 19.30
N HIS A 211 14.99 -22.55 20.28
CA HIS A 211 16.44 -22.61 20.55
C HIS A 211 17.03 -24.02 20.35
N ASP A 212 16.19 -25.02 20.05
CA ASP A 212 16.64 -26.35 19.62
C ASP A 212 16.77 -26.36 18.09
N VAL A 213 17.99 -26.23 17.58
CA VAL A 213 18.27 -26.15 16.13
C VAL A 213 17.82 -27.41 15.38
N ASP A 214 17.84 -28.59 16.01
CA ASP A 214 17.36 -29.82 15.40
C ASP A 214 15.83 -29.87 15.33
N ALA A 215 15.13 -29.31 16.33
CA ALA A 215 13.67 -29.15 16.29
C ALA A 215 13.24 -28.13 15.22
N ILE A 216 13.98 -27.03 15.07
CA ILE A 216 13.75 -26.02 14.03
C ILE A 216 13.94 -26.65 12.65
N ASP A 217 15.04 -27.36 12.43
CA ASP A 217 15.36 -28.00 11.14
C ASP A 217 14.27 -29.01 10.72
N ARG A 218 13.80 -29.85 11.66
CA ARG A 218 12.67 -30.75 11.41
C ARG A 218 11.38 -30.01 11.08
N ALA A 219 11.06 -28.92 11.82
CA ALA A 219 9.84 -28.15 11.59
C ALA A 219 9.84 -27.46 10.22
N TYR A 220 10.98 -26.93 9.76
CA TYR A 220 11.10 -26.37 8.41
C TYR A 220 10.97 -27.44 7.33
N GLY A 221 11.58 -28.60 7.52
CA GLY A 221 11.41 -29.75 6.63
C GLY A 221 9.93 -30.22 6.54
N GLU A 222 9.22 -30.25 7.67
CA GLU A 222 7.79 -30.57 7.73
C GLU A 222 6.96 -29.51 6.99
N ALA A 223 7.23 -28.22 7.20
CA ALA A 223 6.57 -27.12 6.49
C ALA A 223 6.75 -27.22 4.96
N LEU A 224 7.96 -27.58 4.50
CA LEU A 224 8.23 -27.78 3.06
C LEU A 224 7.46 -28.96 2.46
N SER A 225 7.16 -29.97 3.26
CA SER A 225 6.44 -31.18 2.84
C SER A 225 4.91 -31.05 2.96
N THR A 226 4.41 -30.11 3.74
CA THR A 226 2.98 -29.84 3.92
C THR A 226 2.34 -29.40 2.61
N LYS A 227 1.19 -29.99 2.27
CA LYS A 227 0.44 -29.70 1.04
C LYS A 227 -0.99 -29.28 1.34
N GLY A 228 -1.51 -28.36 0.52
CA GLY A 228 -2.90 -27.90 0.59
C GLY A 228 -3.22 -27.02 1.80
N GLN A 229 -2.25 -26.66 2.62
CA GLN A 229 -2.43 -25.79 3.80
C GLN A 229 -1.19 -24.93 4.00
N PRO A 230 -1.32 -23.64 4.38
CA PRO A 230 -0.20 -22.85 4.91
C PRO A 230 0.27 -23.43 6.26
N THR A 231 1.53 -23.17 6.62
CA THR A 231 2.13 -23.69 7.87
C THR A 231 2.46 -22.55 8.84
N ALA A 232 2.05 -22.68 10.11
CA ALA A 232 2.42 -21.80 11.20
C ALA A 232 3.33 -22.54 12.20
N ILE A 233 4.57 -22.09 12.31
CA ILE A 233 5.55 -22.59 13.28
C ILE A 233 5.54 -21.65 14.49
N ILE A 234 5.08 -22.18 15.63
CA ILE A 234 4.97 -21.42 16.88
C ILE A 234 6.19 -21.76 17.73
N ALA A 235 7.18 -20.88 17.70
CA ALA A 235 8.49 -21.13 18.28
C ALA A 235 8.63 -20.44 19.66
N ARG A 236 8.76 -21.22 20.73
CA ARG A 236 9.07 -20.70 22.06
C ARG A 236 10.52 -20.24 22.08
N THR A 237 10.73 -18.96 22.37
CA THR A 237 12.06 -18.35 22.46
C THR A 237 12.22 -17.51 23.74
N LEU A 238 13.43 -16.99 23.95
CA LEU A 238 13.72 -16.08 25.06
C LEU A 238 14.27 -14.76 24.50
N LYS A 239 13.64 -13.66 24.86
CA LYS A 239 14.12 -12.33 24.49
C LYS A 239 15.49 -12.06 25.11
N GLY A 240 16.45 -11.60 24.31
CA GLY A 240 17.83 -11.37 24.81
C GLY A 240 18.60 -12.65 25.10
N LYS A 241 18.28 -13.76 24.44
CA LYS A 241 18.89 -15.09 24.61
C LYS A 241 20.40 -15.06 24.65
N GLY A 242 20.98 -15.70 25.68
CA GLY A 242 22.42 -15.92 25.84
C GLY A 242 23.15 -14.82 26.61
N VAL A 243 22.47 -13.74 27.04
CA VAL A 243 23.07 -12.67 27.87
C VAL A 243 22.29 -12.50 29.16
N LYS A 244 22.87 -12.92 30.29
CA LYS A 244 22.20 -12.98 31.63
C LYS A 244 21.60 -11.67 32.07
N ALA A 245 22.24 -10.55 31.68
CA ALA A 245 21.78 -9.21 32.06
C ALA A 245 20.41 -8.85 31.46
N VAL A 246 20.04 -9.42 30.29
CA VAL A 246 18.86 -9.05 29.52
C VAL A 246 17.98 -10.24 29.12
N GLU A 247 18.46 -11.49 29.27
CA GLU A 247 17.69 -12.69 28.90
C GLU A 247 16.40 -12.76 29.72
N ASP A 248 15.28 -12.83 29.01
CA ASP A 248 13.92 -12.94 29.54
C ASP A 248 13.55 -11.83 30.56
N ARG A 249 14.12 -10.62 30.42
CA ARG A 249 13.85 -9.48 31.31
C ARG A 249 13.04 -8.39 30.64
N GLU A 250 12.06 -7.89 31.39
CA GLU A 250 11.25 -6.76 30.98
C GLU A 250 12.05 -5.46 30.84
N GLY A 251 11.53 -4.51 30.04
CA GLY A 251 12.12 -3.17 29.91
C GLY A 251 13.37 -3.08 29.04
N GLN A 252 13.77 -4.17 28.38
CA GLN A 252 14.95 -4.23 27.50
C GLN A 252 14.60 -4.10 26.00
N HIS A 253 13.35 -3.84 25.66
CA HIS A 253 12.93 -3.65 24.27
C HIS A 253 13.39 -2.30 23.73
N GLY A 254 13.95 -2.29 22.52
CA GLY A 254 14.30 -1.07 21.80
C GLY A 254 15.52 -0.29 22.35
N LYS A 255 16.35 -0.95 23.14
CA LYS A 255 17.55 -0.36 23.72
C LYS A 255 18.79 -1.14 23.30
N PRO A 256 19.92 -0.47 22.98
CA PRO A 256 21.19 -1.16 22.87
C PRO A 256 21.58 -1.74 24.24
N LEU A 257 22.42 -2.77 24.23
CA LEU A 257 22.89 -3.35 25.50
C LEU A 257 23.88 -2.37 26.16
N PRO A 258 23.72 -2.07 27.46
CA PRO A 258 24.59 -1.11 28.15
C PRO A 258 26.05 -1.58 28.18
N GLU A 259 26.29 -2.88 28.38
CA GLU A 259 27.60 -3.51 28.46
C GLU A 259 27.81 -4.42 27.23
N ALA A 260 27.84 -3.80 26.03
CA ALA A 260 27.85 -4.57 24.78
C ALA A 260 29.09 -5.47 24.64
N GLU A 261 30.25 -5.03 25.08
CA GLU A 261 31.48 -5.83 25.02
C GLU A 261 31.41 -7.07 25.95
N GLU A 262 30.87 -6.91 27.16
CA GLU A 262 30.62 -8.03 28.08
C GLU A 262 29.60 -9.02 27.49
N ALA A 263 28.51 -8.51 26.93
CA ALA A 263 27.50 -9.32 26.28
C ALA A 263 28.08 -10.12 25.08
N ILE A 264 28.92 -9.49 24.27
CA ILE A 264 29.63 -10.14 23.15
C ILE A 264 30.56 -11.23 23.67
N ALA A 265 31.28 -10.97 24.76
CA ALA A 265 32.16 -11.98 25.38
C ALA A 265 31.34 -13.15 25.97
N GLU A 266 30.20 -12.88 26.62
CA GLU A 266 29.28 -13.92 27.15
C GLU A 266 28.71 -14.79 26.01
N LEU A 267 28.44 -14.23 24.83
CA LEU A 267 28.03 -14.92 23.63
C LEU A 267 29.19 -15.69 22.93
N GLY A 268 30.40 -15.64 23.45
CA GLY A 268 31.57 -16.35 22.95
C GLY A 268 32.39 -15.59 21.92
N GLY A 269 32.20 -14.27 21.81
CA GLY A 269 32.95 -13.37 20.95
C GLY A 269 32.56 -13.37 19.48
N PRO A 270 33.13 -12.47 18.67
CA PRO A 270 32.91 -12.42 17.23
C PRO A 270 33.35 -13.70 16.51
N ARG A 271 32.58 -14.10 15.51
CA ARG A 271 32.88 -15.20 14.59
C ARG A 271 32.77 -14.67 13.15
N ASP A 272 33.34 -15.40 12.21
CA ASP A 272 33.28 -15.09 10.78
C ASP A 272 32.87 -16.36 10.00
N ILE A 273 31.65 -16.80 10.27
CA ILE A 273 31.05 -17.98 9.62
C ILE A 273 30.31 -17.48 8.38
N GLY A 274 30.81 -17.86 7.20
CA GLY A 274 30.12 -17.67 5.94
C GLY A 274 29.14 -18.82 5.67
N VAL A 275 27.97 -18.49 5.15
CA VAL A 275 26.93 -19.45 4.77
C VAL A 275 26.81 -19.50 3.25
N ARG A 276 26.97 -20.67 2.66
CA ARG A 276 26.59 -20.91 1.28
C ARG A 276 25.09 -21.23 1.25
N VAL A 277 24.29 -20.22 0.94
CA VAL A 277 22.83 -20.39 0.79
C VAL A 277 22.54 -21.27 -0.42
N HIS A 278 21.50 -22.09 -0.35
CA HIS A 278 21.09 -22.95 -1.46
C HIS A 278 20.67 -22.09 -2.67
N GLU A 279 21.20 -22.44 -3.83
CA GLU A 279 20.77 -21.76 -5.07
C GLU A 279 19.34 -22.20 -5.45
N PRO A 280 18.51 -21.28 -5.97
CA PRO A 280 17.21 -21.64 -6.51
C PRO A 280 17.36 -22.51 -7.75
N GLU A 281 16.42 -23.44 -7.97
CA GLU A 281 16.34 -24.16 -9.23
C GLU A 281 16.03 -23.22 -10.40
N ALA A 282 16.32 -23.67 -11.62
CA ALA A 282 15.98 -22.91 -12.82
C ALA A 282 14.47 -22.70 -12.90
N ALA A 283 14.04 -21.45 -12.73
CA ALA A 283 12.63 -21.10 -12.75
C ALA A 283 12.23 -20.57 -14.14
N ARG A 284 10.98 -20.80 -14.50
CA ARG A 284 10.36 -20.19 -15.68
C ARG A 284 10.36 -18.68 -15.50
N ALA A 285 10.69 -17.94 -16.57
CA ALA A 285 10.61 -16.47 -16.53
C ALA A 285 9.20 -16.02 -16.13
N LEU A 286 9.11 -15.03 -15.23
CA LEU A 286 7.85 -14.39 -14.90
C LEU A 286 7.21 -13.85 -16.19
N HIS A 287 5.88 -13.86 -16.27
CA HIS A 287 5.18 -13.40 -17.48
C HIS A 287 5.63 -11.99 -17.87
N SER A 288 5.98 -11.81 -19.14
CA SER A 288 6.23 -10.48 -19.69
C SER A 288 4.90 -9.71 -19.74
N ALA A 289 4.96 -8.41 -19.45
CA ALA A 289 3.84 -7.52 -19.75
C ALA A 289 3.42 -7.72 -21.21
N GLY A 290 2.15 -8.00 -21.44
CA GLY A 290 1.60 -8.06 -22.79
C GLY A 290 1.86 -6.72 -23.50
N THR A 291 2.29 -6.77 -24.74
CA THR A 291 2.52 -5.57 -25.58
C THR A 291 1.31 -5.30 -26.48
N GLY A 292 0.16 -5.84 -26.15
CA GLY A 292 -1.09 -5.64 -26.89
C GLY A 292 -1.54 -4.17 -26.85
N GLN A 293 -2.06 -3.67 -27.95
CA GLN A 293 -2.73 -2.37 -27.98
C GLN A 293 -4.07 -2.53 -27.24
N THR A 294 -4.35 -1.68 -26.25
CA THR A 294 -5.60 -1.74 -25.47
C THR A 294 -6.73 -1.11 -26.29
N GLU A 295 -7.74 -1.89 -26.61
CA GLU A 295 -8.99 -1.38 -27.17
C GLU A 295 -9.91 -0.93 -26.01
N LEU A 296 -9.84 0.34 -25.66
CA LEU A 296 -10.64 0.93 -24.58
C LEU A 296 -12.10 1.06 -25.01
N PRO A 297 -13.06 0.98 -24.05
CA PRO A 297 -14.46 1.29 -24.32
C PRO A 297 -14.59 2.74 -24.83
N ARG A 298 -15.57 2.96 -25.69
CA ARG A 298 -15.85 4.25 -26.35
C ARG A 298 -17.32 4.59 -26.13
N TYR A 299 -17.55 5.80 -25.68
CA TYR A 299 -18.90 6.31 -25.38
C TYR A 299 -19.14 7.55 -26.23
N ASP A 300 -20.38 7.72 -26.68
CA ASP A 300 -20.76 8.88 -27.46
C ASP A 300 -20.98 10.12 -26.55
N GLU A 301 -20.62 11.30 -27.04
CA GLU A 301 -20.89 12.55 -26.32
C GLU A 301 -22.40 12.71 -26.09
N GLY A 302 -22.77 12.97 -24.85
CA GLY A 302 -24.16 13.11 -24.44
C GLY A 302 -24.76 11.87 -23.78
N ASP A 303 -24.12 10.70 -23.88
CA ASP A 303 -24.50 9.51 -23.10
C ASP A 303 -24.40 9.79 -21.60
N GLU A 304 -25.18 9.08 -20.81
CA GLU A 304 -25.13 9.13 -19.34
C GLU A 304 -24.58 7.82 -18.80
N ILE A 305 -23.34 7.84 -18.33
CA ILE A 305 -22.60 6.65 -17.88
C ILE A 305 -21.91 6.95 -16.56
N ALA A 306 -22.10 6.08 -15.56
CA ALA A 306 -21.38 6.19 -14.30
C ALA A 306 -19.87 5.93 -14.49
N THR A 307 -19.00 6.75 -13.88
CA THR A 307 -17.54 6.58 -13.99
C THR A 307 -17.08 5.23 -13.47
N ARG A 308 -17.75 4.64 -12.47
CA ARG A 308 -17.47 3.27 -12.02
C ARG A 308 -17.74 2.21 -13.09
N ASN A 309 -18.76 2.38 -13.95
CA ASN A 309 -19.04 1.45 -15.05
C ASN A 309 -17.92 1.51 -16.10
N ALA A 310 -17.54 2.72 -16.50
CA ALA A 310 -16.43 2.94 -17.41
C ALA A 310 -15.10 2.40 -16.85
N PHE A 311 -14.88 2.52 -15.53
CA PHE A 311 -13.74 1.90 -14.86
C PHE A 311 -13.72 0.39 -15.04
N GLY A 312 -14.83 -0.30 -14.76
CA GLY A 312 -14.90 -1.77 -14.86
C GLY A 312 -14.64 -2.27 -16.28
N GLU A 313 -15.27 -1.64 -17.30
CA GLU A 313 -15.06 -1.97 -18.71
C GLU A 313 -13.61 -1.69 -19.16
N ALA A 314 -13.04 -0.55 -18.74
CA ALA A 314 -11.66 -0.20 -19.06
C ALA A 314 -10.67 -1.15 -18.39
N LEU A 315 -10.89 -1.53 -17.13
CA LEU A 315 -10.03 -2.48 -16.43
C LEU A 315 -10.03 -3.86 -17.11
N ALA A 316 -11.19 -4.35 -17.54
CA ALA A 316 -11.31 -5.60 -18.29
C ALA A 316 -10.54 -5.51 -19.61
N ALA A 317 -10.67 -4.41 -20.35
CA ALA A 317 -9.96 -4.17 -21.59
C ALA A 317 -8.42 -4.08 -21.40
N VAL A 318 -7.98 -3.38 -20.37
CA VAL A 318 -6.56 -3.31 -20.00
C VAL A 318 -6.04 -4.69 -19.61
N GLY A 319 -6.81 -5.48 -18.85
CA GLY A 319 -6.48 -6.86 -18.52
C GLY A 319 -6.35 -7.78 -19.74
N THR A 320 -7.17 -7.57 -20.78
CA THR A 320 -7.06 -8.30 -22.06
C THR A 320 -5.76 -7.98 -22.79
N ALA A 321 -5.36 -6.73 -22.80
CA ALA A 321 -4.11 -6.29 -23.44
C ALA A 321 -2.84 -6.64 -22.63
N ARG A 322 -2.97 -6.74 -21.29
CA ARG A 322 -1.85 -6.90 -20.35
C ARG A 322 -2.06 -8.07 -19.39
N GLY A 323 -1.31 -9.14 -19.58
CA GLY A 323 -1.36 -10.33 -18.72
C GLY A 323 -0.75 -10.15 -17.32
N ASP A 324 -0.06 -9.04 -17.04
CA ASP A 324 0.50 -8.69 -15.74
C ASP A 324 -0.50 -7.94 -14.84
N VAL A 325 -1.62 -7.44 -15.40
CA VAL A 325 -2.68 -6.77 -14.64
C VAL A 325 -3.50 -7.78 -13.87
N VAL A 326 -3.72 -7.51 -12.59
CA VAL A 326 -4.56 -8.29 -11.67
C VAL A 326 -5.53 -7.37 -10.95
N ALA A 327 -6.69 -7.88 -10.57
CA ALA A 327 -7.68 -7.14 -9.81
C ALA A 327 -7.96 -7.82 -8.46
N LEU A 328 -8.13 -7.01 -7.42
CA LEU A 328 -8.52 -7.42 -6.08
C LEU A 328 -9.73 -6.57 -5.68
N ASP A 329 -10.73 -7.16 -5.02
CA ASP A 329 -11.91 -6.42 -4.56
C ASP A 329 -12.32 -6.83 -3.13
N GLY A 330 -12.91 -5.91 -2.41
CA GLY A 330 -13.34 -6.07 -1.02
C GLY A 330 -14.81 -6.46 -0.88
N GLU A 331 -15.29 -7.44 -1.65
CA GLU A 331 -16.69 -7.95 -1.67
C GLU A 331 -17.72 -6.88 -2.08
N VAL A 332 -17.31 -5.96 -2.92
CA VAL A 332 -18.18 -4.92 -3.50
C VAL A 332 -18.03 -4.81 -5.03
N GLY A 333 -17.58 -5.90 -5.67
CA GLY A 333 -17.26 -5.95 -7.09
C GLY A 333 -18.43 -5.61 -8.02
N ASP A 334 -19.69 -5.85 -7.61
CA ASP A 334 -20.90 -5.42 -8.29
C ASP A 334 -21.10 -3.90 -8.25
N SER A 335 -20.62 -3.26 -7.20
CA SER A 335 -20.69 -1.82 -6.98
C SER A 335 -19.52 -1.07 -7.58
N THR A 336 -18.29 -1.58 -7.41
CA THR A 336 -17.08 -1.02 -8.02
C THR A 336 -16.97 -1.32 -9.52
N ARG A 337 -17.69 -2.33 -10.01
CA ARG A 337 -17.62 -2.91 -11.36
C ARG A 337 -16.35 -3.73 -11.64
N ALA A 338 -15.56 -4.04 -10.63
CA ALA A 338 -14.45 -4.99 -10.75
C ALA A 338 -14.93 -6.38 -11.24
N GLU A 339 -16.21 -6.71 -11.06
CA GLU A 339 -16.84 -7.92 -11.59
C GLU A 339 -16.71 -8.08 -13.13
N PHE A 340 -16.52 -6.99 -13.88
CA PHE A 340 -16.30 -7.08 -15.34
C PHE A 340 -14.94 -7.69 -15.64
N PHE A 341 -13.91 -7.29 -14.89
CA PHE A 341 -12.62 -7.95 -14.96
C PHE A 341 -12.69 -9.42 -14.51
N ALA A 342 -13.42 -9.71 -13.43
CA ALA A 342 -13.61 -11.08 -12.93
C ALA A 342 -14.26 -12.02 -13.96
N LYS A 343 -15.18 -11.53 -14.79
CA LYS A 343 -15.83 -12.29 -15.84
C LYS A 343 -14.89 -12.63 -17.00
N GLU A 344 -14.05 -11.68 -17.39
CA GLU A 344 -13.11 -11.84 -18.52
C GLU A 344 -11.81 -12.54 -18.11
N HIS A 345 -11.36 -12.34 -16.87
CA HIS A 345 -10.05 -12.80 -16.37
C HIS A 345 -10.16 -13.42 -14.96
N PRO A 346 -10.99 -14.47 -14.77
CA PRO A 346 -11.24 -15.05 -13.45
C PRO A 346 -9.97 -15.57 -12.75
N GLU A 347 -8.96 -15.98 -13.51
CA GLU A 347 -7.67 -16.47 -12.96
C GLU A 347 -6.77 -15.37 -12.42
N ARG A 348 -7.09 -14.10 -12.69
CA ARG A 348 -6.34 -12.92 -12.26
C ARG A 348 -7.18 -11.96 -11.39
N TYR A 349 -8.38 -12.40 -10.99
CA TYR A 349 -9.22 -11.72 -10.04
C TYR A 349 -9.15 -12.40 -8.67
N PHE A 350 -9.04 -11.61 -7.61
CA PHE A 350 -8.93 -12.09 -6.23
C PHE A 350 -9.98 -11.41 -5.38
N GLU A 351 -10.91 -12.21 -4.88
CA GLU A 351 -11.88 -11.76 -3.90
C GLU A 351 -11.23 -11.74 -2.52
N CYS A 352 -11.14 -10.56 -1.91
CA CYS A 352 -10.55 -10.38 -0.60
C CYS A 352 -11.58 -10.25 0.52
N TYR A 353 -12.85 -10.41 0.19
CA TYR A 353 -13.96 -10.27 1.11
C TYR A 353 -13.93 -8.91 1.84
N ILE A 354 -14.56 -8.78 3.01
CA ILE A 354 -14.57 -7.52 3.78
C ILE A 354 -13.28 -7.44 4.63
N ALA A 355 -12.13 -7.40 3.96
CA ALA A 355 -10.80 -7.36 4.56
C ALA A 355 -9.87 -6.39 3.79
N GLU A 356 -10.14 -5.09 3.91
CA GLU A 356 -9.47 -4.05 3.10
C GLU A 356 -7.97 -3.96 3.40
N GLN A 357 -7.54 -4.26 4.65
CA GLN A 357 -6.12 -4.30 5.00
C GLN A 357 -5.41 -5.42 4.26
N GLN A 358 -6.00 -6.63 4.26
CA GLN A 358 -5.45 -7.77 3.52
C GLN A 358 -5.47 -7.53 2.01
N MET A 359 -6.52 -6.92 1.47
CA MET A 359 -6.63 -6.60 0.04
C MET A 359 -5.48 -5.70 -0.43
N VAL A 360 -5.23 -4.59 0.27
CA VAL A 360 -4.15 -3.67 -0.09
C VAL A 360 -2.78 -4.31 0.14
N ALA A 361 -2.61 -5.07 1.21
CA ALA A 361 -1.36 -5.79 1.47
C ALA A 361 -1.07 -6.86 0.40
N ALA A 362 -2.10 -7.61 -0.03
CA ALA A 362 -1.96 -8.59 -1.11
C ALA A 362 -1.57 -7.90 -2.42
N ALA A 363 -2.14 -6.73 -2.73
CA ALA A 363 -1.73 -5.92 -3.88
C ALA A 363 -0.25 -5.53 -3.80
N VAL A 364 0.25 -5.12 -2.62
CA VAL A 364 1.68 -4.83 -2.39
C VAL A 364 2.54 -6.07 -2.65
N GLY A 365 2.13 -7.23 -2.12
CA GLY A 365 2.83 -8.50 -2.34
C GLY A 365 2.87 -8.92 -3.81
N MET A 366 1.77 -8.76 -4.54
CA MET A 366 1.70 -9.02 -5.99
C MET A 366 2.56 -8.04 -6.78
N ALA A 367 2.57 -6.76 -6.40
CA ALA A 367 3.44 -5.74 -7.02
C ALA A 367 4.93 -6.07 -6.84
N ALA A 368 5.33 -6.58 -5.66
CA ALA A 368 6.68 -7.07 -5.43
C ALA A 368 7.07 -8.26 -6.34
N ARG A 369 6.08 -8.92 -6.94
CA ARG A 369 6.28 -9.99 -7.95
C ARG A 369 6.10 -9.50 -9.40
N GLY A 370 6.11 -8.20 -9.61
CA GLY A 370 6.03 -7.59 -10.95
C GLY A 370 4.63 -7.58 -11.55
N ARG A 371 3.58 -7.76 -10.73
CA ARG A 371 2.19 -7.58 -11.17
C ARG A 371 1.77 -6.13 -11.08
N VAL A 372 0.74 -5.76 -11.84
CA VAL A 372 0.11 -4.45 -11.82
C VAL A 372 -1.27 -4.59 -11.19
N PRO A 373 -1.35 -4.55 -9.84
CA PRO A 373 -2.60 -4.77 -9.14
C PRO A 373 -3.48 -3.52 -9.15
N PHE A 374 -4.80 -3.76 -9.31
CA PHE A 374 -5.87 -2.81 -9.05
C PHE A 374 -6.66 -3.32 -7.84
N ALA A 375 -6.59 -2.60 -6.72
CA ALA A 375 -7.34 -2.91 -5.51
C ALA A 375 -8.53 -1.97 -5.38
N THR A 376 -9.73 -2.53 -5.33
CA THR A 376 -11.01 -1.81 -5.48
C THR A 376 -11.90 -2.00 -4.27
N THR A 377 -12.45 -0.90 -3.76
CA THR A 377 -13.49 -0.86 -2.73
C THR A 377 -14.16 0.51 -2.75
N PHE A 378 -15.00 0.83 -1.77
CA PHE A 378 -15.51 2.20 -1.62
C PHE A 378 -14.41 3.13 -1.13
N ALA A 379 -14.44 4.38 -1.59
CA ALA A 379 -13.47 5.41 -1.17
C ALA A 379 -13.42 5.56 0.37
N ALA A 380 -14.58 5.49 1.03
CA ALA A 380 -14.70 5.52 2.48
C ALA A 380 -13.97 4.36 3.16
N PHE A 381 -14.02 3.15 2.59
CA PHE A 381 -13.48 1.94 3.22
C PHE A 381 -11.97 1.78 3.05
N LEU A 382 -11.35 2.47 2.10
CA LEU A 382 -9.89 2.55 1.99
C LEU A 382 -9.23 3.14 3.27
N THR A 383 -9.99 3.85 4.09
CA THR A 383 -9.51 4.36 5.39
C THR A 383 -9.01 3.25 6.30
N ARG A 384 -9.58 2.04 6.26
CA ARG A 384 -9.13 0.88 7.05
C ARG A 384 -7.72 0.41 6.65
N ALA A 385 -7.37 0.55 5.38
CA ALA A 385 -6.09 0.10 4.84
C ALA A 385 -5.03 1.22 4.74
N TYR A 386 -5.27 2.40 5.30
CA TYR A 386 -4.43 3.57 5.06
C TYR A 386 -2.97 3.39 5.50
N ASP A 387 -2.71 2.67 6.61
CA ASP A 387 -1.32 2.37 6.99
C ASP A 387 -0.61 1.46 5.97
N PHE A 388 -1.34 0.51 5.36
CA PHE A 388 -0.81 -0.32 4.27
C PHE A 388 -0.45 0.52 3.03
N VAL A 389 -1.27 1.52 2.69
CA VAL A 389 -0.97 2.47 1.59
C VAL A 389 0.28 3.29 1.92
N ARG A 390 0.40 3.78 3.17
CA ARG A 390 1.58 4.51 3.64
C ARG A 390 2.85 3.65 3.53
N MET A 391 2.79 2.42 3.99
CA MET A 391 3.93 1.49 3.94
C MET A 391 4.25 1.02 2.53
N ALA A 392 3.25 0.90 1.65
CA ALA A 392 3.45 0.65 0.22
C ALA A 392 4.29 1.75 -0.44
N SER A 393 4.03 3.02 -0.10
CA SER A 393 4.84 4.15 -0.57
C SER A 393 6.30 4.06 -0.07
N ILE A 394 6.52 3.70 1.20
CA ILE A 394 7.86 3.48 1.76
C ILE A 394 8.56 2.31 1.06
N SER A 395 7.82 1.29 0.68
CA SER A 395 8.33 0.15 -0.11
C SER A 395 8.65 0.54 -1.56
N GLY A 396 8.16 1.67 -2.07
CA GLY A 396 8.22 2.01 -3.50
C GLY A 396 7.32 1.12 -4.36
N SER A 397 6.28 0.54 -3.77
CA SER A 397 5.38 -0.39 -4.48
C SER A 397 4.50 0.33 -5.49
N GLY A 398 4.32 -0.28 -6.66
CA GLY A 398 3.45 0.19 -7.73
C GLY A 398 2.06 -0.44 -7.62
N ILE A 399 1.12 0.19 -6.89
CA ILE A 399 -0.26 -0.30 -6.77
C ILE A 399 -1.28 0.74 -7.26
N ASN A 400 -2.37 0.27 -7.85
CA ASN A 400 -3.52 1.08 -8.23
C ASN A 400 -4.64 0.87 -7.21
N LEU A 401 -5.10 1.95 -6.60
CA LEU A 401 -6.22 1.98 -5.69
C LEU A 401 -7.41 2.65 -6.39
N VAL A 402 -8.59 2.07 -6.30
CA VAL A 402 -9.79 2.65 -6.88
C VAL A 402 -10.86 2.76 -5.80
N GLY A 403 -11.22 4.01 -5.48
CA GLY A 403 -12.25 4.34 -4.51
C GLY A 403 -13.55 4.71 -5.19
N SER A 404 -14.53 3.80 -5.15
CA SER A 404 -15.87 4.05 -5.66
C SER A 404 -16.76 4.71 -4.60
N HIS A 405 -17.94 5.16 -4.99
CA HIS A 405 -18.93 5.75 -4.08
C HIS A 405 -18.36 6.95 -3.29
N ALA A 406 -17.58 7.79 -3.95
CA ALA A 406 -16.99 8.96 -3.33
C ALA A 406 -17.97 10.13 -3.28
N GLY A 407 -17.85 10.95 -2.24
CA GLY A 407 -18.59 12.21 -2.09
C GLY A 407 -20.02 12.09 -1.58
N VAL A 408 -20.68 13.24 -1.42
CA VAL A 408 -22.12 13.31 -1.03
C VAL A 408 -23.05 12.92 -2.17
N ALA A 409 -22.56 12.95 -3.41
CA ALA A 409 -23.32 12.59 -4.61
C ALA A 409 -23.78 11.12 -4.64
N ILE A 410 -23.35 10.28 -3.71
CA ILE A 410 -23.90 8.91 -3.55
C ILE A 410 -25.33 8.93 -2.98
N GLY A 411 -25.69 9.95 -2.25
CA GLY A 411 -27.06 10.21 -1.78
C GLY A 411 -27.53 9.32 -0.62
N GLN A 412 -28.49 8.45 -0.89
CA GLN A 412 -29.30 7.75 0.13
C GLN A 412 -28.52 6.85 1.07
N ASP A 413 -27.36 6.33 0.68
CA ASP A 413 -26.55 5.44 1.51
C ASP A 413 -26.03 6.13 2.78
N GLY A 414 -25.92 7.45 2.75
CA GLY A 414 -25.60 8.28 3.89
C GLY A 414 -24.10 8.34 4.23
N PRO A 415 -23.75 9.09 5.30
CA PRO A 415 -22.39 9.55 5.56
C PRO A 415 -21.38 8.43 5.84
N SER A 416 -21.81 7.27 6.32
CA SER A 416 -20.88 6.14 6.56
C SER A 416 -20.32 5.52 5.28
N GLN A 417 -20.97 5.76 4.15
CA GLN A 417 -20.57 5.25 2.83
C GLN A 417 -19.91 6.34 1.96
N MET A 418 -20.05 7.60 2.33
CA MET A 418 -19.52 8.74 1.60
C MET A 418 -18.00 8.87 1.80
N GLY A 419 -17.21 8.73 0.74
CA GLY A 419 -15.79 9.04 0.77
C GLY A 419 -15.59 10.54 0.70
N LEU A 420 -15.26 11.19 1.81
CA LEU A 420 -15.09 12.65 1.92
C LEU A 420 -13.69 13.06 2.36
N GLU A 421 -12.83 12.09 2.70
CA GLU A 421 -11.45 12.29 3.18
C GLU A 421 -10.42 11.66 2.23
N ASP A 422 -10.87 10.94 1.22
CA ASP A 422 -10.06 10.11 0.34
C ASP A 422 -9.03 10.90 -0.48
N LEU A 423 -9.39 12.05 -1.06
CA LEU A 423 -8.43 12.89 -1.77
C LEU A 423 -7.34 13.42 -0.82
N ALA A 424 -7.71 13.86 0.38
CA ALA A 424 -6.76 14.32 1.40
C ALA A 424 -5.77 13.22 1.80
N MET A 425 -6.29 12.03 2.10
CA MET A 425 -5.48 10.86 2.46
C MET A 425 -4.50 10.50 1.36
N MET A 426 -4.98 10.38 0.13
CA MET A 426 -4.14 9.93 -0.99
C MET A 426 -3.16 11.02 -1.43
N ARG A 427 -3.53 12.30 -1.36
CA ARG A 427 -2.59 13.41 -1.61
C ARG A 427 -1.45 13.47 -0.59
N ALA A 428 -1.67 13.08 0.66
CA ALA A 428 -0.65 13.05 1.71
C ALA A 428 0.42 11.95 1.50
N ILE A 429 0.15 10.94 0.69
CA ILE A 429 1.11 9.86 0.40
C ILE A 429 2.24 10.39 -0.49
N HIS A 430 3.49 10.08 -0.11
CA HIS A 430 4.67 10.47 -0.89
C HIS A 430 4.65 9.83 -2.28
N GLY A 431 4.89 10.63 -3.32
CA GLY A 431 4.97 10.14 -4.70
C GLY A 431 3.66 9.60 -5.28
N SER A 432 2.51 9.84 -4.64
CA SER A 432 1.22 9.38 -5.17
C SER A 432 0.74 10.19 -6.36
N THR A 433 -0.03 9.51 -7.23
CA THR A 433 -0.88 10.14 -8.27
C THR A 433 -2.34 10.03 -7.83
N VAL A 434 -3.10 11.14 -7.92
CA VAL A 434 -4.50 11.20 -7.50
C VAL A 434 -5.32 11.77 -8.64
N LEU A 435 -6.28 10.98 -9.14
CA LEU A 435 -7.07 11.26 -10.34
C LEU A 435 -8.56 11.23 -10.01
N TYR A 436 -9.31 12.19 -10.53
CA TYR A 436 -10.75 12.30 -10.35
C TYR A 436 -11.46 12.64 -11.67
N PRO A 437 -11.79 11.63 -12.49
CA PRO A 437 -12.49 11.84 -13.75
C PRO A 437 -13.93 12.29 -13.58
N CYS A 438 -14.43 13.03 -14.57
CA CYS A 438 -15.82 13.53 -14.59
C CYS A 438 -16.75 12.71 -15.50
N ASP A 439 -16.21 11.97 -16.48
CA ASP A 439 -17.01 11.19 -17.42
C ASP A 439 -16.39 9.83 -17.78
N ALA A 440 -17.12 9.08 -18.59
CA ALA A 440 -16.76 7.71 -18.95
C ALA A 440 -15.50 7.62 -19.83
N ASN A 441 -15.35 8.49 -20.86
CA ASN A 441 -14.18 8.47 -21.75
C ASN A 441 -12.91 8.88 -21.00
N GLN A 442 -12.98 9.90 -20.16
CA GLN A 442 -11.88 10.32 -19.31
C GLN A 442 -11.47 9.20 -18.34
N THR A 443 -12.46 8.52 -17.72
CA THR A 443 -12.20 7.38 -16.82
C THR A 443 -11.45 6.27 -17.55
N ALA A 444 -11.93 5.85 -18.71
CA ALA A 444 -11.31 4.77 -19.49
C ALA A 444 -9.84 5.09 -19.85
N ARG A 445 -9.57 6.32 -20.26
CA ARG A 445 -8.19 6.77 -20.58
C ARG A 445 -7.29 6.78 -19.36
N LEU A 446 -7.78 7.31 -18.22
CA LEU A 446 -6.99 7.38 -16.99
C LEU A 446 -6.71 5.98 -16.40
N VAL A 447 -7.61 5.01 -16.52
CA VAL A 447 -7.37 3.61 -16.12
C VAL A 447 -6.22 3.01 -16.92
N ALA A 448 -6.19 3.21 -18.23
CA ALA A 448 -5.11 2.74 -19.09
C ALA A 448 -3.77 3.42 -18.76
N GLU A 449 -3.80 4.73 -18.53
CA GLU A 449 -2.62 5.50 -18.11
C GLU A 449 -2.05 4.99 -16.78
N MET A 450 -2.91 4.78 -15.78
CA MET A 450 -2.51 4.27 -14.46
C MET A 450 -1.77 2.93 -14.54
N ALA A 451 -2.17 2.04 -15.43
CA ALA A 451 -1.51 0.74 -15.57
C ALA A 451 -0.03 0.85 -16.00
N GLY A 452 0.38 1.98 -16.59
CA GLY A 452 1.76 2.25 -17.03
C GLY A 452 2.60 3.07 -16.06
N LEU A 453 2.01 3.65 -15.02
CA LEU A 453 2.72 4.54 -14.09
C LEU A 453 3.43 3.76 -12.97
N GLU A 454 4.35 4.45 -12.29
CA GLU A 454 5.02 3.95 -11.07
C GLU A 454 4.39 4.54 -9.80
N GLY A 455 4.67 3.92 -8.65
CA GLY A 455 4.26 4.39 -7.32
C GLY A 455 2.80 4.09 -6.99
N ILE A 456 2.23 4.86 -6.07
CA ILE A 456 0.84 4.71 -5.61
C ILE A 456 -0.07 5.55 -6.50
N ARG A 457 -1.08 4.94 -7.11
CA ARG A 457 -2.06 5.62 -7.95
C ARG A 457 -3.45 5.44 -7.37
N TYR A 458 -4.21 6.51 -7.30
CA TYR A 458 -5.57 6.52 -6.81
C TYR A 458 -6.50 7.11 -7.85
N LEU A 459 -7.56 6.37 -8.18
CA LEU A 459 -8.65 6.81 -9.03
C LEU A 459 -9.92 6.91 -8.19
N ARG A 460 -10.54 8.07 -8.20
CA ARG A 460 -11.83 8.34 -7.55
C ARG A 460 -12.96 8.16 -8.53
N THR A 461 -13.93 7.30 -8.25
CA THR A 461 -15.10 7.10 -9.10
C THR A 461 -16.40 7.38 -8.35
N SER A 462 -17.45 7.75 -9.10
CA SER A 462 -18.78 8.06 -8.59
C SER A 462 -19.78 6.93 -8.85
N ARG A 463 -20.83 6.88 -8.03
CA ARG A 463 -21.95 5.93 -8.16
C ARG A 463 -22.92 6.31 -9.26
N GLY A 464 -23.29 7.60 -9.30
CA GLY A 464 -24.29 8.15 -10.23
C GLY A 464 -23.76 8.24 -11.65
N GLU A 465 -24.69 8.23 -12.60
CA GLU A 465 -24.39 8.50 -14.00
C GLU A 465 -23.99 9.97 -14.17
N SER A 466 -23.10 10.22 -15.11
CA SER A 466 -22.70 11.56 -15.54
C SER A 466 -22.68 11.63 -17.06
N LYS A 467 -22.96 12.83 -17.59
CA LYS A 467 -22.96 13.05 -19.03
C LYS A 467 -21.54 12.94 -19.59
N VAL A 468 -21.39 12.19 -20.66
CA VAL A 468 -20.14 12.13 -21.44
C VAL A 468 -19.95 13.46 -22.16
N ILE A 469 -18.87 14.17 -21.84
CA ILE A 469 -18.54 15.49 -22.38
C ILE A 469 -17.27 15.52 -23.22
N TYR A 470 -16.45 14.48 -23.13
CA TYR A 470 -15.23 14.32 -23.90
C TYR A 470 -15.37 13.25 -24.98
N GLY A 471 -14.71 13.47 -26.11
CA GLY A 471 -14.62 12.46 -27.14
C GLY A 471 -13.74 11.27 -26.72
N PRO A 472 -13.95 10.08 -27.30
CA PRO A 472 -13.24 8.86 -26.92
C PRO A 472 -11.74 8.86 -27.27
N ASP A 473 -11.29 9.77 -28.13
CA ASP A 473 -9.88 9.91 -28.52
C ASP A 473 -9.14 11.03 -27.79
N GLU A 474 -9.83 11.71 -26.85
CA GLU A 474 -9.23 12.76 -26.04
C GLU A 474 -8.12 12.21 -25.13
N GLU A 475 -7.04 12.98 -24.96
CA GLU A 475 -5.92 12.60 -24.11
C GLU A 475 -5.96 13.34 -22.77
N PHE A 476 -5.61 12.63 -21.69
CA PHE A 476 -5.61 13.14 -20.32
C PHE A 476 -4.28 12.86 -19.61
N PRO A 477 -3.19 13.54 -20.01
CA PRO A 477 -1.89 13.30 -19.37
C PRO A 477 -1.92 13.61 -17.88
N VAL A 478 -1.31 12.75 -17.07
CA VAL A 478 -1.20 12.95 -15.62
C VAL A 478 -0.45 14.26 -15.33
N GLY A 479 -1.01 15.08 -14.44
CA GLY A 479 -0.53 16.42 -14.14
C GLY A 479 -1.14 17.51 -15.03
N GLY A 480 -2.06 17.15 -15.92
CA GLY A 480 -2.79 18.08 -16.77
C GLY A 480 -4.15 18.47 -16.19
N SER A 481 -4.82 19.39 -16.88
CA SER A 481 -6.20 19.82 -16.69
C SER A 481 -6.81 20.19 -18.03
N LYS A 482 -8.13 20.40 -18.08
CA LYS A 482 -8.81 20.86 -19.31
C LYS A 482 -9.56 22.16 -19.06
N VAL A 483 -9.42 23.13 -19.96
CA VAL A 483 -10.21 24.38 -19.95
C VAL A 483 -11.43 24.17 -20.85
N LEU A 484 -12.62 24.10 -20.26
CA LEU A 484 -13.87 23.76 -20.96
C LEU A 484 -14.69 24.99 -21.36
N ARG A 485 -14.55 26.07 -20.60
CA ARG A 485 -15.15 27.40 -20.92
C ARG A 485 -14.07 28.44 -20.76
N SER A 486 -13.90 29.30 -21.73
CA SER A 486 -13.02 30.48 -21.64
C SER A 486 -13.41 31.56 -22.63
N SER A 487 -13.19 32.82 -22.25
CA SER A 487 -13.32 33.99 -23.09
C SER A 487 -12.39 35.10 -22.60
N ASP A 488 -12.21 36.13 -23.44
CA ASP A 488 -11.46 37.34 -23.05
C ASP A 488 -12.22 38.21 -21.99
N ALA A 489 -13.49 37.89 -21.73
CA ALA A 489 -14.35 38.59 -20.78
C ALA A 489 -14.57 37.86 -19.48
N ASP A 490 -13.79 36.78 -19.22
CA ASP A 490 -13.93 35.98 -18.01
C ASP A 490 -13.72 36.83 -16.75
N ARG A 491 -14.67 36.76 -15.80
CA ARG A 491 -14.67 37.52 -14.56
C ARG A 491 -14.04 36.80 -13.39
N LEU A 492 -14.03 35.47 -13.45
CA LEU A 492 -13.40 34.56 -12.49
C LEU A 492 -13.22 33.18 -13.14
N THR A 493 -12.47 32.31 -12.48
CA THR A 493 -12.29 30.90 -12.89
C THR A 493 -12.93 29.98 -11.86
N VAL A 494 -13.77 29.04 -12.31
CA VAL A 494 -14.26 27.90 -11.51
C VAL A 494 -13.39 26.69 -11.80
N VAL A 495 -12.85 26.08 -10.74
CA VAL A 495 -12.01 24.87 -10.82
C VAL A 495 -12.75 23.73 -10.12
N ALA A 496 -13.07 22.68 -10.85
CA ALA A 496 -13.84 21.56 -10.35
C ALA A 496 -13.27 20.22 -10.90
N ALA A 497 -13.74 19.10 -10.40
CA ALA A 497 -13.43 17.77 -10.91
C ALA A 497 -14.57 16.80 -10.60
N GLY A 498 -14.65 15.71 -11.37
CA GLY A 498 -15.68 14.70 -11.17
C GLY A 498 -17.10 15.27 -11.24
N VAL A 499 -17.95 14.94 -10.29
CA VAL A 499 -19.37 15.35 -10.29
C VAL A 499 -19.56 16.85 -10.24
N THR A 500 -18.70 17.58 -9.50
CA THR A 500 -18.83 19.04 -9.37
C THR A 500 -18.44 19.79 -10.64
N LEU A 501 -17.78 19.14 -11.61
CA LEU A 501 -17.52 19.76 -12.91
C LEU A 501 -18.81 19.97 -13.69
N HIS A 502 -19.75 19.03 -13.64
CA HIS A 502 -21.05 19.15 -14.32
C HIS A 502 -21.86 20.28 -13.72
N GLU A 503 -21.84 20.44 -12.40
CA GLU A 503 -22.45 21.58 -11.70
C GLU A 503 -21.81 22.91 -12.10
N ALA A 504 -20.48 22.94 -12.23
CA ALA A 504 -19.76 24.15 -12.66
C ALA A 504 -20.09 24.54 -14.11
N LEU A 505 -20.26 23.57 -15.01
CA LEU A 505 -20.68 23.83 -16.39
C LEU A 505 -22.11 24.37 -16.47
N ALA A 506 -23.04 23.80 -15.71
CA ALA A 506 -24.42 24.28 -15.62
C ALA A 506 -24.49 25.73 -15.07
N ALA A 507 -23.73 26.00 -14.01
CA ALA A 507 -23.61 27.36 -13.45
C ALA A 507 -23.03 28.36 -14.47
N ALA A 508 -21.99 27.96 -15.21
CA ALA A 508 -21.38 28.81 -16.23
C ALA A 508 -22.35 29.12 -17.36
N ASP A 509 -23.15 28.16 -17.81
CA ASP A 509 -24.16 28.37 -18.85
C ASP A 509 -25.29 29.31 -18.36
N ALA A 510 -25.73 29.20 -17.09
CA ALA A 510 -26.69 30.15 -16.47
C ALA A 510 -26.13 31.58 -16.35
N LEU A 511 -24.90 31.72 -15.90
CA LEU A 511 -24.21 33.00 -15.80
C LEU A 511 -24.03 33.68 -17.16
N ALA A 512 -23.66 32.92 -18.19
CA ALA A 512 -23.49 33.39 -19.55
C ALA A 512 -24.80 33.93 -20.14
N ALA A 513 -25.95 33.34 -19.82
CA ALA A 513 -27.27 33.83 -20.23
C ALA A 513 -27.56 35.27 -19.70
N ASP A 514 -26.97 35.64 -18.56
CA ASP A 514 -27.06 36.96 -17.97
C ASP A 514 -25.84 37.87 -18.30
N GLY A 515 -25.00 37.44 -19.25
CA GLY A 515 -23.83 38.20 -19.73
C GLY A 515 -22.60 38.14 -18.83
N ILE A 516 -22.55 37.25 -17.85
CA ILE A 516 -21.39 37.03 -16.98
C ILE A 516 -20.60 35.83 -17.52
N GLN A 517 -19.42 36.10 -18.06
CA GLN A 517 -18.51 35.05 -18.55
C GLN A 517 -17.62 34.54 -17.41
N VAL A 518 -17.47 33.23 -17.32
CA VAL A 518 -16.57 32.55 -16.36
C VAL A 518 -15.79 31.44 -17.04
N ARG A 519 -14.53 31.31 -16.64
CA ARG A 519 -13.72 30.19 -17.06
C ARG A 519 -14.07 28.94 -16.23
N VAL A 520 -14.10 27.77 -16.87
CA VAL A 520 -14.27 26.47 -16.17
C VAL A 520 -13.11 25.56 -16.49
N ILE A 521 -12.46 25.07 -15.44
CA ILE A 521 -11.32 24.13 -15.52
C ILE A 521 -11.72 22.80 -14.89
N ASP A 522 -11.57 21.71 -15.65
CA ASP A 522 -11.58 20.34 -15.14
C ASP A 522 -10.19 19.97 -14.61
N LEU A 523 -10.07 19.85 -13.30
CA LEU A 523 -8.84 19.46 -12.61
C LEU A 523 -8.82 17.96 -12.33
N TYR A 524 -8.93 17.13 -13.38
CA TYR A 524 -8.96 15.67 -13.25
C TYR A 524 -7.69 15.09 -12.61
N SER A 525 -6.53 15.75 -12.74
CA SER A 525 -5.29 15.42 -12.04
C SER A 525 -5.17 16.29 -10.79
N VAL A 526 -5.59 15.74 -9.65
CA VAL A 526 -5.55 16.42 -8.35
C VAL A 526 -4.13 16.39 -7.77
N LYS A 527 -3.36 15.37 -8.11
CA LYS A 527 -1.92 15.25 -7.81
C LYS A 527 -1.23 14.35 -8.84
N PRO A 528 -0.18 14.82 -9.51
CA PRO A 528 0.31 16.21 -9.52
C PRO A 528 -0.72 17.17 -10.11
N VAL A 529 -0.69 18.44 -9.69
CA VAL A 529 -1.61 19.47 -10.15
C VAL A 529 -1.03 20.23 -11.34
N ASP A 530 -1.88 20.67 -12.28
CA ASP A 530 -1.50 21.51 -13.42
C ASP A 530 -1.24 22.96 -12.98
N ARG A 531 -0.01 23.20 -12.54
CA ARG A 531 0.42 24.53 -12.08
C ARG A 531 0.36 25.60 -13.16
N ALA A 532 0.64 25.23 -14.40
CA ALA A 532 0.72 26.19 -15.50
C ALA A 532 -0.66 26.78 -15.83
N THR A 533 -1.64 25.91 -16.04
CA THR A 533 -3.02 26.30 -16.34
C THR A 533 -3.66 27.10 -15.18
N LEU A 534 -3.47 26.64 -13.95
CA LEU A 534 -4.03 27.33 -12.77
C LEU A 534 -3.44 28.72 -12.56
N ARG A 535 -2.14 28.89 -12.79
CA ARG A 535 -1.46 30.20 -12.71
C ARG A 535 -1.91 31.16 -13.78
N ALA A 536 -1.98 30.71 -15.03
CA ALA A 536 -2.49 31.52 -16.12
C ALA A 536 -3.94 31.99 -15.85
N ALA A 537 -4.80 31.06 -15.41
CA ALA A 537 -6.17 31.39 -15.06
C ALA A 537 -6.26 32.42 -13.92
N ALA A 538 -5.42 32.29 -12.88
CA ALA A 538 -5.39 33.24 -11.76
C ALA A 538 -4.87 34.63 -12.18
N GLU A 539 -3.86 34.69 -13.05
CA GLU A 539 -3.32 35.95 -13.59
C GLU A 539 -4.33 36.67 -14.49
N GLU A 540 -5.08 35.91 -15.29
CA GLU A 540 -6.05 36.46 -16.23
C GLU A 540 -7.37 36.88 -15.57
N THR A 541 -7.89 36.10 -14.63
CA THR A 541 -9.22 36.35 -14.03
C THR A 541 -9.16 36.95 -12.63
N GLY A 542 -8.02 36.91 -11.96
CA GLY A 542 -7.81 37.50 -10.62
C GLY A 542 -8.51 36.76 -9.46
N CYS A 543 -9.42 35.82 -9.74
CA CYS A 543 -10.21 35.13 -8.72
C CYS A 543 -10.47 33.69 -9.14
N LEU A 544 -10.19 32.76 -8.23
CA LEU A 544 -10.50 31.32 -8.40
C LEU A 544 -11.62 30.93 -7.43
N VAL A 545 -12.54 30.09 -7.89
CA VAL A 545 -13.54 29.39 -7.08
C VAL A 545 -13.30 27.88 -7.25
N THR A 546 -12.94 27.18 -6.18
CA THR A 546 -12.85 25.71 -6.22
C THR A 546 -14.13 25.09 -5.74
N VAL A 547 -14.58 24.03 -6.41
CA VAL A 547 -15.81 23.29 -6.07
C VAL A 547 -15.46 21.82 -5.92
N GLU A 548 -15.72 21.28 -4.74
CA GLU A 548 -15.28 19.93 -4.42
C GLU A 548 -16.32 19.12 -3.62
N ASP A 549 -16.65 17.94 -4.12
CA ASP A 549 -17.46 16.94 -3.41
C ASP A 549 -16.56 16.14 -2.44
N HIS A 550 -15.98 16.88 -1.50
CA HIS A 550 -14.98 16.40 -0.53
C HIS A 550 -14.93 17.38 0.64
N ARG A 551 -14.33 17.00 1.76
CA ARG A 551 -14.02 17.95 2.85
C ARG A 551 -13.12 19.06 2.33
N ARG A 552 -13.25 20.23 2.97
CA ARG A 552 -12.43 21.40 2.64
C ARG A 552 -10.93 21.15 2.83
N GLU A 553 -10.58 20.35 3.85
CA GLU A 553 -9.22 20.07 4.26
C GLU A 553 -8.59 19.02 3.33
N GLY A 554 -7.49 19.36 2.70
CA GLY A 554 -6.68 18.46 1.88
C GLY A 554 -7.26 18.12 0.51
N GLY A 555 -8.42 18.65 0.11
CA GLY A 555 -9.07 18.37 -1.15
C GLY A 555 -8.56 19.19 -2.34
N ILE A 556 -9.46 19.48 -3.32
CA ILE A 556 -9.15 20.21 -4.56
C ILE A 556 -8.67 21.63 -4.26
N GLY A 557 -9.32 22.33 -3.30
CA GLY A 557 -8.92 23.69 -2.93
C GLY A 557 -7.49 23.78 -2.44
N ASP A 558 -7.03 22.81 -1.65
CA ASP A 558 -5.64 22.76 -1.21
C ASP A 558 -4.69 22.33 -2.35
N ALA A 559 -5.13 21.46 -3.27
CA ALA A 559 -4.36 21.12 -4.46
C ALA A 559 -4.13 22.35 -5.37
N VAL A 560 -5.15 23.19 -5.53
CA VAL A 560 -5.04 24.45 -6.28
C VAL A 560 -4.06 25.41 -5.59
N LEU A 561 -4.10 25.54 -4.26
CA LEU A 561 -3.16 26.38 -3.51
C LEU A 561 -1.71 25.92 -3.67
N ASP A 562 -1.44 24.62 -3.81
CA ASP A 562 -0.10 24.09 -4.07
C ASP A 562 0.53 24.65 -5.35
N ALA A 563 -0.28 25.12 -6.31
CA ALA A 563 0.22 25.76 -7.52
C ALA A 563 0.93 27.10 -7.25
N PHE A 564 0.71 27.74 -6.11
CA PHE A 564 1.19 29.08 -5.74
C PHE A 564 2.22 29.08 -4.60
N THR A 565 2.79 27.93 -4.24
CA THR A 565 3.70 27.80 -3.08
C THR A 565 5.15 28.20 -3.34
N ASP A 566 5.51 28.65 -4.55
CA ASP A 566 6.87 29.02 -4.97
C ASP A 566 7.20 30.53 -4.84
N GLY A 567 6.52 31.25 -3.95
CA GLY A 567 6.72 32.67 -3.69
C GLY A 567 5.90 33.60 -4.61
N ARG A 568 5.04 33.07 -5.46
CA ARG A 568 4.07 33.87 -6.24
C ARG A 568 2.92 34.33 -5.36
N PRO A 569 2.28 35.48 -5.71
CA PRO A 569 1.06 35.90 -5.03
C PRO A 569 -0.03 34.82 -5.09
N VAL A 570 -0.63 34.51 -3.95
CA VAL A 570 -1.82 33.67 -3.89
C VAL A 570 -3.00 34.46 -4.43
N PRO A 571 -3.77 33.95 -5.42
CA PRO A 571 -4.94 34.66 -5.94
C PRO A 571 -6.05 34.73 -4.89
N ARG A 572 -7.03 35.57 -5.13
CA ARG A 572 -8.29 35.48 -4.38
C ARG A 572 -8.91 34.13 -4.63
N LEU A 573 -9.08 33.34 -3.57
CA LEU A 573 -9.60 31.96 -3.65
C LEU A 573 -10.83 31.82 -2.75
N VAL A 574 -11.93 31.35 -3.33
CA VAL A 574 -13.14 30.95 -2.62
C VAL A 574 -13.30 29.43 -2.77
N ARG A 575 -13.65 28.74 -1.71
CA ARG A 575 -13.74 27.29 -1.68
C ARG A 575 -15.15 26.86 -1.33
N LEU A 576 -15.83 26.18 -2.25
CA LEU A 576 -17.08 25.47 -2.04
C LEU A 576 -16.76 24.01 -1.81
N ALA A 577 -17.13 23.48 -0.66
CA ALA A 577 -16.76 22.13 -0.21
C ALA A 577 -17.75 21.62 0.83
N VAL A 578 -17.75 20.34 1.11
CA VAL A 578 -18.60 19.72 2.14
C VAL A 578 -18.11 20.07 3.54
N THR A 579 -18.71 21.06 4.17
CA THR A 579 -18.29 21.60 5.48
C THR A 579 -19.14 21.10 6.65
N THR A 580 -20.31 20.54 6.40
CA THR A 580 -21.21 19.96 7.40
C THR A 580 -21.22 18.43 7.31
N MET A 581 -21.73 17.77 8.33
CA MET A 581 -21.99 16.33 8.26
C MET A 581 -23.21 16.11 7.35
N PRO A 582 -23.06 15.35 6.22
CA PRO A 582 -24.18 15.08 5.34
C PRO A 582 -25.21 14.13 5.97
N GLY A 583 -26.36 14.01 5.35
CA GLY A 583 -27.42 13.08 5.73
C GLY A 583 -27.58 11.94 4.74
N SER A 584 -28.84 11.48 4.61
CA SER A 584 -29.30 10.53 3.59
C SER A 584 -30.43 11.20 2.83
N ALA A 585 -30.16 11.60 1.60
CA ALA A 585 -31.14 12.25 0.72
C ALA A 585 -30.87 11.84 -0.75
N THR A 586 -31.52 12.47 -1.71
CA THR A 586 -31.16 12.30 -3.12
C THR A 586 -29.79 12.97 -3.40
N PRO A 587 -29.03 12.53 -4.43
CA PRO A 587 -27.78 13.16 -4.80
C PRO A 587 -27.88 14.68 -4.99
N ALA A 588 -28.94 15.15 -5.65
CA ALA A 588 -29.16 16.59 -5.87
C ALA A 588 -29.41 17.36 -4.56
N GLU A 589 -30.20 16.82 -3.64
CA GLU A 589 -30.44 17.43 -2.33
C GLU A 589 -29.17 17.50 -1.48
N GLU A 590 -28.32 16.47 -1.53
CA GLU A 590 -27.05 16.47 -0.79
C GLU A 590 -26.03 17.45 -1.39
N LEU A 591 -25.92 17.57 -2.72
CA LEU A 591 -25.08 18.58 -3.39
C LEU A 591 -25.54 20.00 -3.03
N HIS A 592 -26.87 20.25 -3.03
CA HIS A 592 -27.47 21.53 -2.65
C HIS A 592 -27.20 21.84 -1.16
N ALA A 593 -27.45 20.88 -0.28
CA ALA A 593 -27.22 21.05 1.16
C ALA A 593 -25.74 21.29 1.50
N ALA A 594 -24.82 20.75 0.71
CA ALA A 594 -23.39 20.99 0.82
C ALA A 594 -22.96 22.34 0.20
N GLY A 595 -23.81 23.01 -0.57
CA GLY A 595 -23.50 24.26 -1.24
C GLY A 595 -22.49 24.13 -2.38
N ILE A 596 -22.54 22.99 -3.10
CA ILE A 596 -21.63 22.65 -4.20
C ILE A 596 -22.36 22.33 -5.52
N ASP A 597 -23.65 22.60 -5.57
CA ASP A 597 -24.49 22.51 -6.77
C ASP A 597 -24.37 23.73 -7.67
N ALA A 598 -24.98 23.68 -8.85
CA ALA A 598 -24.94 24.75 -9.84
C ALA A 598 -25.50 26.10 -9.30
N GLU A 599 -26.59 26.07 -8.52
CA GLU A 599 -27.20 27.28 -7.93
C GLU A 599 -26.25 27.94 -6.94
N SER A 600 -25.58 27.18 -6.08
CA SER A 600 -24.60 27.68 -5.11
C SER A 600 -23.36 28.27 -5.77
N ILE A 601 -22.89 27.63 -6.86
CA ILE A 601 -21.77 28.14 -7.67
C ILE A 601 -22.14 29.44 -8.35
N GLU A 602 -23.31 29.50 -8.97
CA GLU A 602 -23.85 30.71 -9.63
C GLU A 602 -23.98 31.87 -8.63
N ALA A 603 -24.62 31.65 -7.48
CA ALA A 603 -24.78 32.65 -6.44
C ALA A 603 -23.44 33.21 -5.94
N THR A 604 -22.45 32.30 -5.74
CA THR A 604 -21.10 32.70 -5.34
C THR A 604 -20.41 33.53 -6.42
N ALA A 605 -20.50 33.13 -7.68
CA ALA A 605 -19.90 33.86 -8.80
C ALA A 605 -20.50 35.27 -8.93
N ARG A 606 -21.82 35.40 -8.86
CA ARG A 606 -22.51 36.71 -8.89
C ARG A 606 -22.05 37.65 -7.78
N MET A 607 -22.01 37.17 -6.54
CA MET A 607 -21.52 37.92 -5.39
C MET A 607 -20.08 38.42 -5.62
N LEU A 608 -19.19 37.55 -6.15
CA LEU A 608 -17.78 37.90 -6.37
C LEU A 608 -17.62 38.95 -7.48
N VAL A 609 -18.41 38.87 -8.56
CA VAL A 609 -18.41 39.83 -9.66
C VAL A 609 -18.92 41.18 -9.19
N GLU A 610 -19.99 41.24 -8.39
CA GLU A 610 -20.51 42.46 -7.81
C GLU A 610 -19.50 43.15 -6.87
N GLN A 611 -18.83 42.39 -6.02
CA GLN A 611 -17.78 42.92 -5.13
C GLN A 611 -16.56 43.48 -5.88
N ALA A 612 -16.26 42.99 -7.08
CA ALA A 612 -15.16 43.49 -7.92
C ALA A 612 -15.51 44.82 -8.61
N ILE A 613 -16.79 45.24 -8.65
CA ILE A 613 -17.28 46.47 -9.26
C ILE A 613 -17.27 47.63 -8.25
N VAL A 614 -17.23 47.36 -6.95
CA VAL A 614 -17.14 48.39 -5.90
C VAL A 614 -15.67 48.75 -5.70
N PRO A 615 -15.23 49.99 -6.02
CA PRO A 615 -13.82 50.39 -5.93
C PRO A 615 -13.31 50.48 -4.50
#